data_24edbf7d39fabc1ed5f22b3485398963
#
_entry.id   24edbf7d39fabc1ed5f22b3485398963
#
_cell.length_a   1.000
_cell.length_b   1.000
_cell.length_c   1.000
_cell.angle_alpha   90.00
_cell.angle_beta   90.00
_cell.angle_gamma   90.00
#
_symmetry.space_group_name_H-M   'P 1'
#
loop_
_entity.id
_entity.type
_entity.pdbx_description
1 polymer ?
#
loop_
_entity_poly.entity_id
_entity_poly.type
_entity_poly.pdbx_seq_one_letter_code
_entity_poly.pdbx_strand_id
1 'polypeptide(L)'
;MPFDEDKPLEDYSMKDWKELIQANIEERERAVREQTPKEFFESLPHELQYAAEYVARGGQDMKGLFRALAAVEEVRSLDVANPDHQELIVRQYLQATNFGNGDQALLEDQIAEWAEMGTLSKKAQQFKPKLDQKQEEMVQARLAQQEQFRQQQAQQKEAYMSNIYNTLKPGELNGVKIDGKRQKFLWDELTTVKYESMTGRPTNLLGRLLEDYQFGKEPR
;
A
#
# COMPACT_ATOMS: atom_id res chain seq x y z
N MET A 1 -10.12 -23.77 -26.92
CA MET A 1 -9.56 -25.14 -27.14
C MET A 1 -9.31 -25.30 -28.63
N PRO A 2 -8.11 -25.68 -29.05
CA PRO A 2 -7.83 -25.92 -30.47
C PRO A 2 -8.17 -27.36 -30.91
N PHE A 3 -9.13 -27.99 -30.23
CA PHE A 3 -9.73 -29.22 -30.71
C PHE A 3 -10.91 -28.83 -31.60
N ASP A 4 -10.86 -29.20 -32.87
CA ASP A 4 -12.02 -29.19 -33.75
C ASP A 4 -12.87 -30.42 -33.35
N GLU A 5 -13.94 -30.19 -32.57
CA GLU A 5 -14.79 -31.26 -32.03
C GLU A 5 -15.44 -32.12 -33.15
N ASP A 6 -15.47 -31.60 -34.38
CA ASP A 6 -16.05 -32.27 -35.54
C ASP A 6 -15.02 -33.08 -36.35
N LYS A 7 -13.71 -33.02 -36.00
CA LYS A 7 -12.66 -33.75 -36.72
C LYS A 7 -12.19 -34.99 -35.94
N PRO A 8 -12.37 -36.24 -36.43
CA PRO A 8 -11.86 -37.44 -35.79
C PRO A 8 -10.33 -37.39 -35.62
N LEU A 9 -9.81 -37.90 -34.51
CA LEU A 9 -8.36 -37.93 -34.19
C LEU A 9 -7.54 -38.64 -35.28
N GLU A 10 -8.12 -39.56 -36.01
CA GLU A 10 -7.48 -40.31 -37.09
C GLU A 10 -7.18 -39.46 -38.32
N ASP A 11 -7.89 -38.34 -38.49
CA ASP A 11 -7.73 -37.41 -39.60
C ASP A 11 -6.76 -36.25 -39.31
N TYR A 12 -6.14 -36.23 -38.13
CA TYR A 12 -5.14 -35.21 -37.77
C TYR A 12 -3.83 -35.46 -38.48
N SER A 13 -3.39 -34.48 -39.27
CA SER A 13 -2.08 -34.49 -39.91
C SER A 13 -0.95 -34.24 -38.88
N MET A 14 0.29 -34.57 -39.23
CA MET A 14 1.46 -34.25 -38.40
C MET A 14 1.57 -32.74 -38.09
N LYS A 15 1.05 -31.89 -38.95
CA LYS A 15 1.00 -30.45 -38.72
C LYS A 15 -0.04 -30.10 -37.64
N ASP A 16 -1.23 -30.67 -37.72
CA ASP A 16 -2.29 -30.45 -36.73
C ASP A 16 -1.86 -30.92 -35.33
N TRP A 17 -1.19 -32.08 -35.24
CA TRP A 17 -0.61 -32.58 -34.00
C TRP A 17 0.46 -31.65 -33.42
N LYS A 18 1.32 -31.09 -34.25
CA LYS A 18 2.34 -30.15 -33.82
C LYS A 18 1.72 -28.85 -33.27
N GLU A 19 0.72 -28.30 -33.96
CA GLU A 19 0.00 -27.11 -33.52
C GLU A 19 -0.78 -27.36 -32.22
N LEU A 20 -1.40 -28.53 -32.07
CA LEU A 20 -2.08 -28.94 -30.84
C LEU A 20 -1.13 -29.03 -29.65
N ILE A 21 0.02 -29.67 -29.83
CA ILE A 21 1.04 -29.78 -28.78
C ILE A 21 1.56 -28.40 -28.39
N GLN A 22 1.83 -27.56 -29.38
CA GLN A 22 2.35 -26.22 -29.12
C GLN A 22 1.34 -25.36 -28.37
N ALA A 23 0.07 -25.41 -28.75
CA ALA A 23 -1.00 -24.69 -28.06
C ALA A 23 -1.19 -25.15 -26.60
N ASN A 24 -1.10 -26.47 -26.34
CA ASN A 24 -1.15 -27.00 -24.98
C ASN A 24 0.05 -26.57 -24.13
N ILE A 25 1.24 -26.50 -24.73
CA ILE A 25 2.46 -26.01 -24.02
C ILE A 25 2.27 -24.53 -23.66
N GLU A 26 1.84 -23.72 -24.62
CA GLU A 26 1.62 -22.28 -24.40
C GLU A 26 0.53 -22.02 -23.34
N GLU A 27 -0.56 -22.79 -23.35
CA GLU A 27 -1.62 -22.69 -22.34
C GLU A 27 -1.13 -23.10 -20.95
N ARG A 28 -0.32 -24.16 -20.86
CA ARG A 28 0.31 -24.60 -19.62
C ARG A 28 1.32 -23.58 -19.09
N GLU A 29 2.15 -23.01 -19.96
CA GLU A 29 3.09 -21.95 -19.58
C GLU A 29 2.35 -20.71 -19.07
N ARG A 30 1.22 -20.34 -19.71
CA ARG A 30 0.39 -19.22 -19.26
C ARG A 30 -0.22 -19.51 -17.89
N ALA A 31 -0.81 -20.69 -17.71
CA ALA A 31 -1.39 -21.11 -16.44
C ALA A 31 -0.34 -21.10 -15.30
N VAL A 32 0.87 -21.61 -15.56
CA VAL A 32 1.97 -21.58 -14.59
C VAL A 32 2.41 -20.15 -14.29
N ARG A 33 2.50 -19.24 -15.28
CA ARG A 33 2.87 -17.85 -15.06
C ARG A 33 1.83 -17.06 -14.26
N GLU A 34 0.56 -17.40 -14.40
CA GLU A 34 -0.53 -16.71 -13.70
C GLU A 34 -0.81 -17.29 -12.30
N GLN A 35 -0.71 -18.61 -12.15
CA GLN A 35 -1.03 -19.29 -10.88
C GLN A 35 0.15 -19.29 -9.89
N THR A 36 1.36 -19.54 -10.36
CA THR A 36 2.53 -19.66 -9.48
C THR A 36 2.79 -18.41 -8.61
N PRO A 37 2.71 -17.16 -9.14
CA PRO A 37 2.88 -15.97 -8.32
C PRO A 37 1.78 -15.81 -7.26
N LYS A 38 0.54 -16.18 -7.60
CA LYS A 38 -0.59 -16.09 -6.68
C LYS A 38 -0.50 -17.15 -5.58
N GLU A 39 -0.25 -18.40 -5.93
CA GLU A 39 -0.05 -19.49 -4.98
C GLU A 39 1.14 -19.23 -4.05
N PHE A 40 2.24 -18.72 -4.59
CA PHE A 40 3.38 -18.29 -3.79
C PHE A 40 3.01 -17.18 -2.83
N PHE A 41 2.31 -16.15 -3.29
CA PHE A 41 1.86 -15.04 -2.43
C PHE A 41 0.93 -15.54 -1.31
N GLU A 42 -0.04 -16.41 -1.64
CA GLU A 42 -0.97 -16.99 -0.67
C GLU A 42 -0.28 -17.95 0.32
N SER A 43 0.87 -18.53 -0.03
CA SER A 43 1.67 -19.37 0.86
C SER A 43 2.53 -18.59 1.86
N LEU A 44 2.69 -17.28 1.65
CA LEU A 44 3.47 -16.44 2.57
C LEU A 44 2.73 -16.27 3.89
N PRO A 45 3.44 -16.14 5.02
CA PRO A 45 2.85 -15.65 6.26
C PRO A 45 2.09 -14.33 6.06
N HIS A 46 1.01 -14.12 6.79
CA HIS A 46 0.14 -12.94 6.64
C HIS A 46 0.92 -11.62 6.72
N GLU A 47 1.91 -11.54 7.58
CA GLU A 47 2.78 -10.38 7.77
C GLU A 47 3.56 -10.04 6.48
N LEU A 48 4.03 -11.08 5.79
CA LEU A 48 4.74 -10.91 4.52
C LEU A 48 3.78 -10.58 3.36
N GLN A 49 2.56 -11.12 3.39
CA GLN A 49 1.52 -10.72 2.43
C GLN A 49 1.20 -9.22 2.59
N TYR A 50 0.98 -8.74 3.82
CA TYR A 50 0.77 -7.32 4.09
C TYR A 50 1.95 -6.45 3.67
N ALA A 51 3.18 -6.90 3.94
CA ALA A 51 4.37 -6.16 3.54
C ALA A 51 4.51 -6.06 2.00
N ALA A 52 4.25 -7.15 1.29
CA ALA A 52 4.29 -7.19 -0.17
C ALA A 52 3.18 -6.29 -0.77
N GLU A 53 1.97 -6.35 -0.23
CA GLU A 53 0.86 -5.51 -0.65
C GLU A 53 1.13 -4.02 -0.39
N TYR A 54 1.69 -3.67 0.78
CA TYR A 54 2.09 -2.32 1.12
C TYR A 54 3.11 -1.75 0.13
N VAL A 55 4.14 -2.53 -0.22
CA VAL A 55 5.15 -2.14 -1.22
C VAL A 55 4.55 -2.01 -2.62
N ALA A 56 3.71 -2.97 -3.02
CA ALA A 56 3.03 -2.94 -4.32
C ALA A 56 2.13 -1.70 -4.48
N ARG A 57 1.56 -1.21 -3.38
CA ARG A 57 0.77 0.03 -3.31
C ARG A 57 1.63 1.30 -3.14
N GLY A 58 2.96 1.19 -3.26
CA GLY A 58 3.89 2.32 -3.19
C GLY A 58 4.21 2.81 -1.78
N GLY A 59 4.00 1.97 -0.77
CA GLY A 59 4.39 2.26 0.61
C GLY A 59 5.90 2.40 0.78
N GLN A 60 6.34 3.46 1.45
CA GLN A 60 7.77 3.75 1.65
C GLN A 60 8.22 3.56 3.10
N ASP A 61 7.30 3.68 4.07
CA ASP A 61 7.61 3.49 5.49
C ASP A 61 7.59 2.01 5.90
N MET A 62 8.53 1.23 5.37
CA MET A 62 8.70 -0.18 5.72
C MET A 62 8.97 -0.38 7.21
N LYS A 63 9.76 0.52 7.82
CA LYS A 63 10.08 0.44 9.25
C LYS A 63 8.85 0.59 10.12
N GLY A 64 7.98 1.54 9.80
CA GLY A 64 6.72 1.72 10.50
C GLY A 64 5.76 0.55 10.29
N LEU A 65 5.71 -0.01 9.07
CA LEU A 65 4.91 -1.20 8.79
C LEU A 65 5.39 -2.41 9.61
N PHE A 66 6.68 -2.75 9.55
CA PHE A 66 7.20 -3.90 10.31
C PHE A 66 7.03 -3.74 11.81
N ARG A 67 7.14 -2.52 12.35
CA ARG A 67 6.84 -2.25 13.76
C ARG A 67 5.37 -2.53 14.08
N ALA A 68 4.45 -2.12 13.20
CA ALA A 68 3.02 -2.39 13.37
C ALA A 68 2.72 -3.90 13.29
N LEU A 69 3.30 -4.61 12.33
CA LEU A 69 3.14 -6.06 12.18
C LEU A 69 3.72 -6.82 13.37
N ALA A 70 4.89 -6.43 13.88
CA ALA A 70 5.48 -7.02 15.07
C ALA A 70 4.59 -6.84 16.31
N ALA A 71 3.95 -5.66 16.48
CA ALA A 71 3.00 -5.43 17.56
C ALA A 71 1.74 -6.30 17.43
N VAL A 72 1.27 -6.54 16.20
CA VAL A 72 0.14 -7.47 15.94
C VAL A 72 0.53 -8.90 16.32
N GLU A 73 1.72 -9.34 15.92
CA GLU A 73 2.20 -10.69 16.21
C GLU A 73 2.44 -10.91 17.71
N GLU A 74 2.98 -9.91 18.41
CA GLU A 74 3.12 -9.93 19.87
C GLU A 74 1.77 -10.14 20.55
N VAL A 75 0.73 -9.40 20.13
CA VAL A 75 -0.63 -9.57 20.66
C VAL A 75 -1.21 -10.95 20.31
N ARG A 76 -1.01 -11.40 19.07
CA ARG A 76 -1.51 -12.69 18.59
C ARG A 76 -0.92 -13.86 19.36
N SER A 77 0.36 -13.78 19.73
CA SER A 77 1.07 -14.81 20.49
C SER A 77 0.64 -14.93 21.96
N LEU A 78 -0.14 -13.98 22.47
CA LEU A 78 -0.63 -14.03 23.86
C LEU A 78 -1.60 -15.19 24.05
N ASP A 79 -1.26 -16.09 24.98
CA ASP A 79 -2.06 -17.26 25.34
C ASP A 79 -3.03 -16.93 26.47
N VAL A 80 -4.31 -17.11 26.25
CA VAL A 80 -5.38 -16.91 27.26
C VAL A 80 -5.31 -17.89 28.42
N ALA A 81 -4.59 -19.01 28.29
CA ALA A 81 -4.38 -19.97 29.36
C ALA A 81 -3.27 -19.51 30.32
N ASN A 82 -2.35 -18.65 29.89
CA ASN A 82 -1.26 -18.14 30.71
C ASN A 82 -1.74 -16.96 31.59
N PRO A 83 -1.66 -17.04 32.93
CA PRO A 83 -2.10 -15.97 33.84
C PRO A 83 -1.43 -14.60 33.56
N ASP A 84 -0.14 -14.59 33.26
CA ASP A 84 0.60 -13.36 32.97
C ASP A 84 0.13 -12.69 31.66
N HIS A 85 -0.26 -13.51 30.67
CA HIS A 85 -0.80 -13.00 29.43
C HIS A 85 -2.25 -12.50 29.55
N GLN A 86 -3.03 -13.04 30.51
CA GLN A 86 -4.41 -12.61 30.70
C GLN A 86 -4.51 -11.12 31.06
N GLU A 87 -3.64 -10.66 31.98
CA GLU A 87 -3.59 -9.25 32.32
C GLU A 87 -3.18 -8.37 31.11
N LEU A 88 -2.17 -8.81 30.38
CA LEU A 88 -1.72 -8.09 29.16
C LEU A 88 -2.84 -7.98 28.11
N ILE A 89 -3.57 -9.07 27.85
CA ILE A 89 -4.71 -9.07 26.91
C ILE A 89 -5.77 -8.06 27.36
N VAL A 90 -6.14 -8.09 28.64
CA VAL A 90 -7.15 -7.18 29.17
C VAL A 90 -6.67 -5.73 29.08
N ARG A 91 -5.46 -5.45 29.50
CA ARG A 91 -4.82 -4.13 29.45
C ARG A 91 -4.82 -3.57 28.03
N GLN A 92 -4.31 -4.32 27.08
CA GLN A 92 -4.23 -3.90 25.68
C GLN A 92 -5.61 -3.67 25.06
N TYR A 93 -6.59 -4.52 25.39
CA TYR A 93 -7.95 -4.31 24.91
C TYR A 93 -8.58 -3.03 25.47
N LEU A 94 -8.43 -2.77 26.76
CA LEU A 94 -8.93 -1.55 27.39
C LEU A 94 -8.27 -0.29 26.81
N GLN A 95 -6.95 -0.34 26.58
CA GLN A 95 -6.23 0.74 25.89
C GLN A 95 -6.72 0.96 24.46
N ALA A 96 -6.86 -0.14 23.69
CA ALA A 96 -7.34 -0.07 22.30
C ALA A 96 -8.79 0.42 22.18
N THR A 97 -9.59 0.29 23.24
CA THR A 97 -10.97 0.79 23.30
C THR A 97 -11.11 2.16 23.97
N ASN A 98 -9.99 2.79 24.34
CA ASN A 98 -9.95 4.08 25.04
C ASN A 98 -10.79 4.06 26.33
N PHE A 99 -10.69 2.95 27.08
CA PHE A 99 -11.41 2.81 28.34
C PHE A 99 -11.07 3.96 29.31
N GLY A 100 -12.07 4.48 30.01
CA GLY A 100 -11.87 5.60 30.93
C GLY A 100 -11.39 6.90 30.25
N ASN A 101 -11.62 7.08 28.94
CA ASN A 101 -11.09 8.21 28.15
C ASN A 101 -9.55 8.34 28.21
N GLY A 102 -8.86 7.19 28.35
CA GLY A 102 -7.39 7.15 28.44
C GLY A 102 -6.84 7.40 29.83
N ASP A 103 -7.68 7.44 30.86
CA ASP A 103 -7.24 7.52 32.26
C ASP A 103 -6.57 6.20 32.68
N GLN A 104 -5.26 6.28 32.88
CA GLN A 104 -4.45 5.12 33.24
C GLN A 104 -4.79 4.58 34.65
N ALA A 105 -5.15 5.46 35.60
CA ALA A 105 -5.50 5.04 36.92
C ALA A 105 -6.79 4.21 36.97
N LEU A 106 -7.82 4.68 36.23
CA LEU A 106 -9.09 3.93 36.12
C LEU A 106 -8.88 2.57 35.42
N LEU A 107 -7.96 2.50 34.47
CA LEU A 107 -7.63 1.26 33.79
C LEU A 107 -6.97 0.26 34.72
N GLU A 108 -5.98 0.70 35.50
CA GLU A 108 -5.29 -0.16 36.49
C GLU A 108 -6.24 -0.62 37.57
N ASP A 109 -7.07 0.26 38.14
CA ASP A 109 -8.07 -0.07 39.14
C ASP A 109 -9.06 -1.14 38.63
N GLN A 110 -9.49 -1.01 37.37
CA GLN A 110 -10.41 -1.99 36.79
C GLN A 110 -9.76 -3.37 36.59
N ILE A 111 -8.48 -3.40 36.20
CA ILE A 111 -7.73 -4.66 36.05
C ILE A 111 -7.56 -5.31 37.43
N ALA A 112 -7.17 -4.53 38.45
CA ALA A 112 -6.99 -5.01 39.83
C ALA A 112 -8.30 -5.58 40.37
N GLU A 113 -9.42 -4.88 40.18
CA GLU A 113 -10.74 -5.36 40.58
C GLU A 113 -11.08 -6.72 39.96
N TRP A 114 -10.86 -6.90 38.65
CA TRP A 114 -11.12 -8.19 38.00
C TRP A 114 -10.15 -9.29 38.39
N ALA A 115 -8.93 -8.94 38.77
CA ALA A 115 -7.96 -9.89 39.32
C ALA A 115 -8.40 -10.38 40.73
N GLU A 116 -8.80 -9.47 41.62
CA GLU A 116 -9.30 -9.80 42.96
C GLU A 116 -10.59 -10.64 42.90
N MET A 117 -11.49 -10.35 41.96
CA MET A 117 -12.71 -11.14 41.75
C MET A 117 -12.43 -12.49 41.06
N GLY A 118 -11.20 -12.80 40.64
CA GLY A 118 -10.87 -14.02 39.89
C GLY A 118 -11.53 -14.12 38.53
N THR A 119 -11.96 -12.97 37.93
CA THR A 119 -12.67 -12.92 36.66
C THR A 119 -11.77 -12.59 35.45
N LEU A 120 -10.48 -12.31 35.70
CA LEU A 120 -9.52 -11.85 34.70
C LEU A 120 -9.39 -12.84 33.52
N SER A 121 -9.31 -14.14 33.82
CA SER A 121 -9.25 -15.19 32.79
C SER A 121 -10.46 -15.17 31.85
N LYS A 122 -11.67 -15.03 32.42
CA LYS A 122 -12.90 -14.93 31.60
C LYS A 122 -12.90 -13.68 30.75
N LYS A 123 -12.40 -12.55 31.28
CA LYS A 123 -12.28 -11.30 30.53
C LYS A 123 -11.24 -11.42 29.39
N ALA A 124 -10.09 -12.02 29.68
CA ALA A 124 -9.08 -12.27 28.65
C ALA A 124 -9.61 -13.12 27.49
N GLN A 125 -10.34 -14.21 27.80
CA GLN A 125 -10.98 -15.05 26.78
C GLN A 125 -12.00 -14.27 25.91
N GLN A 126 -12.76 -13.35 26.52
CA GLN A 126 -13.72 -12.53 25.80
C GLN A 126 -13.06 -11.43 24.95
N PHE A 127 -11.95 -10.87 25.44
CA PHE A 127 -11.30 -9.71 24.83
C PHE A 127 -10.27 -10.10 23.77
N LYS A 128 -9.62 -11.28 23.91
CA LYS A 128 -8.60 -11.73 22.95
C LYS A 128 -9.07 -11.70 21.50
N PRO A 129 -10.21 -12.32 21.11
CA PRO A 129 -10.65 -12.29 19.72
C PRO A 129 -11.00 -10.88 19.24
N LYS A 130 -11.52 -10.02 20.13
CA LYS A 130 -11.83 -8.63 19.79
C LYS A 130 -10.56 -7.78 19.65
N LEU A 131 -9.55 -8.07 20.44
CA LEU A 131 -8.24 -7.42 20.36
C LEU A 131 -7.54 -7.80 19.05
N ASP A 132 -7.54 -9.09 18.69
CA ASP A 132 -6.99 -9.59 17.43
C ASP A 132 -7.67 -8.92 16.23
N GLN A 133 -9.00 -8.85 16.24
CA GLN A 133 -9.76 -8.15 15.21
C GLN A 133 -9.38 -6.65 15.11
N LYS A 134 -9.26 -5.95 16.24
CA LYS A 134 -8.85 -4.53 16.24
C LYS A 134 -7.44 -4.32 15.70
N GLN A 135 -6.51 -5.21 15.98
CA GLN A 135 -5.17 -5.15 15.43
C GLN A 135 -5.19 -5.33 13.91
N GLU A 136 -5.97 -6.27 13.42
CA GLU A 136 -6.13 -6.46 11.98
C GLU A 136 -6.79 -5.26 11.30
N GLU A 137 -7.83 -4.69 11.89
CA GLU A 137 -8.47 -3.45 11.42
C GLU A 137 -7.47 -2.28 11.34
N MET A 138 -6.54 -2.15 12.31
CA MET A 138 -5.50 -1.13 12.28
C MET A 138 -4.53 -1.29 11.11
N VAL A 139 -4.13 -2.52 10.79
CA VAL A 139 -3.26 -2.80 9.63
C VAL A 139 -4.00 -2.47 8.34
N GLN A 140 -5.25 -2.89 8.21
CA GLN A 140 -6.09 -2.59 7.03
C GLN A 140 -6.31 -1.07 6.86
N ALA A 141 -6.58 -0.36 7.95
CA ALA A 141 -6.73 1.09 7.92
C ALA A 141 -5.44 1.79 7.45
N ARG A 142 -4.27 1.28 7.85
CA ARG A 142 -2.97 1.81 7.40
C ARG A 142 -2.76 1.59 5.90
N LEU A 143 -3.09 0.41 5.39
CA LEU A 143 -3.03 0.12 3.95
C LEU A 143 -4.00 1.01 3.16
N ALA A 144 -5.23 1.18 3.66
CA ALA A 144 -6.22 2.06 3.03
C ALA A 144 -5.77 3.53 3.02
N GLN A 145 -5.19 4.02 4.12
CA GLN A 145 -4.65 5.38 4.21
C GLN A 145 -3.50 5.59 3.20
N GLN A 146 -2.61 4.63 3.07
CA GLN A 146 -1.52 4.68 2.09
C GLN A 146 -2.05 4.75 0.66
N GLU A 147 -3.07 3.95 0.34
CA GLU A 147 -3.71 3.96 -0.97
C GLU A 147 -4.39 5.30 -1.27
N GLN A 148 -5.12 5.86 -0.31
CA GLN A 148 -5.73 7.19 -0.45
C GLN A 148 -4.67 8.27 -0.70
N PHE A 149 -3.56 8.23 0.03
CA PHE A 149 -2.46 9.17 -0.16
C PHE A 149 -1.85 9.05 -1.56
N ARG A 150 -1.64 7.82 -2.04
CA ARG A 150 -1.16 7.56 -3.40
C ARG A 150 -2.11 8.10 -4.47
N GLN A 151 -3.41 7.85 -4.29
CA GLN A 151 -4.43 8.37 -5.22
C GLN A 151 -4.48 9.90 -5.24
N GLN A 152 -4.40 10.54 -4.08
CA GLN A 152 -4.32 12.00 -4.00
C GLN A 152 -3.08 12.55 -4.71
N GLN A 153 -1.92 11.95 -4.51
CA GLN A 153 -0.70 12.33 -5.21
C GLN A 153 -0.83 12.16 -6.73
N ALA A 154 -1.42 11.05 -7.18
CA ALA A 154 -1.66 10.79 -8.61
C ALA A 154 -2.60 11.84 -9.20
N GLN A 155 -3.70 12.17 -8.53
CA GLN A 155 -4.64 13.21 -8.95
C GLN A 155 -4.00 14.61 -8.99
N GLN A 156 -3.20 14.96 -7.98
CA GLN A 156 -2.47 16.23 -7.96
C GLN A 156 -1.48 16.33 -9.12
N LYS A 157 -0.75 15.24 -9.40
CA LYS A 157 0.15 15.17 -10.54
C LYS A 157 -0.59 15.32 -11.86
N GLU A 158 -1.71 14.63 -12.04
CA GLU A 158 -2.54 14.73 -13.25
C GLU A 158 -3.12 16.14 -13.43
N ALA A 159 -3.65 16.74 -12.36
CA ALA A 159 -4.14 18.11 -12.38
C ALA A 159 -3.03 19.11 -12.73
N TYR A 160 -1.84 18.93 -12.17
CA TYR A 160 -0.67 19.75 -12.51
C TYR A 160 -0.30 19.62 -13.98
N MET A 161 -0.19 18.39 -14.50
CA MET A 161 0.11 18.13 -15.91
C MET A 161 -0.95 18.75 -16.84
N SER A 162 -2.23 18.59 -16.50
CA SER A 162 -3.35 19.17 -17.24
C SER A 162 -3.29 20.69 -17.26
N ASN A 163 -3.00 21.32 -16.12
CA ASN A 163 -2.84 22.77 -16.04
C ASN A 163 -1.69 23.28 -16.94
N ILE A 164 -0.53 22.65 -16.88
CA ILE A 164 0.61 23.02 -17.76
C ILE A 164 0.22 22.86 -19.23
N TYR A 165 -0.42 21.73 -19.58
CA TYR A 165 -0.87 21.49 -20.95
C TYR A 165 -1.83 22.59 -21.42
N ASN A 166 -2.87 22.88 -20.65
CA ASN A 166 -3.87 23.88 -20.99
C ASN A 166 -3.28 25.31 -21.10
N THR A 167 -2.28 25.61 -20.28
CA THR A 167 -1.56 26.89 -20.32
C THR A 167 -0.67 27.02 -21.55
N LEU A 168 0.00 25.94 -21.96
CA LEU A 168 0.90 25.96 -23.12
C LEU A 168 0.18 25.80 -24.46
N LYS A 169 -0.96 25.07 -24.49
CA LYS A 169 -1.69 24.71 -25.71
C LYS A 169 -2.06 25.92 -26.60
N PRO A 170 -2.48 27.09 -26.08
CA PRO A 170 -2.78 28.24 -26.96
C PRO A 170 -1.60 28.80 -27.72
N GLY A 171 -0.37 28.48 -27.36
CA GLY A 171 0.83 29.02 -28.01
C GLY A 171 1.11 30.48 -27.66
N GLU A 172 0.54 30.95 -26.54
CA GLU A 172 0.71 32.31 -26.04
C GLU A 172 0.74 32.28 -24.48
N LEU A 173 1.70 32.99 -23.90
CA LEU A 173 1.82 33.21 -22.47
C LEU A 173 1.87 34.71 -22.17
N ASN A 174 0.90 35.22 -21.46
CA ASN A 174 0.80 36.64 -21.09
C ASN A 174 1.05 37.61 -22.27
N GLY A 175 0.46 37.32 -23.43
CA GLY A 175 0.61 38.14 -24.62
C GLY A 175 1.87 37.84 -25.48
N VAL A 176 2.75 36.95 -25.01
CA VAL A 176 3.94 36.54 -25.75
C VAL A 176 3.68 35.23 -26.48
N LYS A 177 3.80 35.29 -27.82
CA LYS A 177 3.67 34.10 -28.69
C LYS A 177 4.84 33.15 -28.49
N ILE A 178 4.55 31.88 -28.30
CA ILE A 178 5.54 30.79 -28.20
C ILE A 178 5.32 29.80 -29.32
N ASP A 179 6.41 29.45 -30.03
CA ASP A 179 6.38 28.45 -31.10
C ASP A 179 6.35 27.03 -30.55
N GLY A 180 6.07 26.04 -31.40
CA GLY A 180 5.95 24.64 -30.97
C GLY A 180 7.23 24.06 -30.37
N LYS A 181 8.43 24.57 -30.74
CA LYS A 181 9.70 24.14 -30.11
C LYS A 181 9.79 24.64 -28.69
N ARG A 182 9.42 25.90 -28.44
CA ARG A 182 9.40 26.49 -27.09
C ARG A 182 8.31 25.88 -26.24
N GLN A 183 7.12 25.56 -26.77
CA GLN A 183 6.08 24.85 -26.06
C GLN A 183 6.60 23.49 -25.57
N LYS A 184 7.25 22.71 -26.45
CA LYS A 184 7.81 21.40 -26.09
C LYS A 184 8.93 21.52 -25.03
N PHE A 185 9.79 22.51 -25.18
CA PHE A 185 10.85 22.79 -24.21
C PHE A 185 10.26 23.13 -22.84
N LEU A 186 9.30 24.06 -22.77
CA LEU A 186 8.64 24.44 -21.53
C LEU A 186 7.89 23.27 -20.91
N TRP A 187 7.19 22.47 -21.71
CA TRP A 187 6.54 21.26 -21.22
C TRP A 187 7.55 20.34 -20.52
N ASP A 188 8.65 20.04 -21.16
CA ASP A 188 9.68 19.16 -20.63
C ASP A 188 10.32 19.71 -19.33
N GLU A 189 10.65 21.00 -19.31
CA GLU A 189 11.23 21.64 -18.14
C GLU A 189 10.28 21.77 -16.94
N LEU A 190 9.00 21.95 -17.21
CA LEU A 190 7.97 22.09 -16.15
C LEU A 190 7.46 20.75 -15.63
N THR A 191 7.52 19.68 -16.43
CA THR A 191 6.96 18.37 -16.06
C THR A 191 7.99 17.33 -15.69
N THR A 192 9.24 17.48 -16.16
CA THR A 192 10.32 16.53 -15.88
C THR A 192 11.13 16.97 -14.67
N VAL A 193 11.41 16.03 -13.78
CA VAL A 193 12.24 16.26 -12.60
C VAL A 193 13.70 16.20 -13.02
N LYS A 194 14.34 17.37 -13.14
CA LYS A 194 15.74 17.53 -13.60
C LYS A 194 16.61 18.34 -12.65
N TYR A 195 15.99 18.96 -11.66
CA TYR A 195 16.63 19.90 -10.76
C TYR A 195 16.65 19.36 -9.34
N GLU A 196 17.50 19.91 -8.52
CA GLU A 196 17.54 19.64 -7.10
C GLU A 196 17.06 20.89 -6.33
N SER A 197 16.14 20.67 -5.40
CA SER A 197 15.62 21.70 -4.51
C SER A 197 16.71 22.17 -3.54
N MET A 198 16.49 23.27 -2.85
CA MET A 198 17.40 23.75 -1.78
C MET A 198 17.53 22.74 -0.62
N THR A 199 16.56 21.86 -0.46
CA THR A 199 16.57 20.79 0.55
C THR A 199 17.13 19.46 0.05
N GLY A 200 17.70 19.42 -1.16
CA GLY A 200 18.24 18.19 -1.77
C GLY A 200 17.19 17.26 -2.35
N ARG A 201 15.93 17.71 -2.51
CA ARG A 201 14.86 16.89 -3.09
C ARG A 201 14.77 17.09 -4.61
N PRO A 202 14.53 16.03 -5.37
CA PRO A 202 14.31 16.16 -6.82
C PRO A 202 13.11 17.07 -7.12
N THR A 203 13.26 18.02 -8.05
CA THR A 203 12.22 18.97 -8.46
C THR A 203 12.30 19.29 -9.95
N ASN A 204 11.28 19.97 -10.49
CA ASN A 204 11.28 20.52 -11.84
C ASN A 204 11.68 22.00 -11.83
N LEU A 205 11.77 22.61 -13.02
CA LEU A 205 12.15 24.02 -13.17
C LEU A 205 11.23 24.96 -12.35
N LEU A 206 9.92 24.73 -12.37
CA LEU A 206 8.97 25.58 -11.64
C LEU A 206 9.20 25.50 -10.12
N GLY A 207 9.34 24.30 -9.58
CA GLY A 207 9.65 24.11 -8.16
C GLY A 207 10.93 24.81 -7.77
N ARG A 208 11.98 24.72 -8.60
CA ARG A 208 13.25 25.41 -8.37
C ARG A 208 13.10 26.94 -8.38
N LEU A 209 12.39 27.49 -9.37
CA LEU A 209 12.14 28.93 -9.47
C LEU A 209 11.31 29.47 -8.32
N LEU A 210 10.31 28.72 -7.87
CA LEU A 210 9.49 29.10 -6.71
C LEU A 210 10.31 29.14 -5.43
N GLU A 211 11.20 28.16 -5.21
CA GLU A 211 12.12 28.19 -4.07
C GLU A 211 13.07 29.38 -4.14
N ASP A 212 13.70 29.62 -5.30
CA ASP A 212 14.61 30.77 -5.49
C ASP A 212 13.88 32.11 -5.24
N TYR A 213 12.62 32.23 -5.64
CA TYR A 213 11.80 33.40 -5.37
C TYR A 213 11.46 33.55 -3.86
N GLN A 214 11.04 32.46 -3.19
CA GLN A 214 10.68 32.47 -1.77
C GLN A 214 11.88 32.84 -0.88
N PHE A 215 13.07 32.37 -1.24
CA PHE A 215 14.29 32.59 -0.46
C PHE A 215 15.13 33.78 -0.93
N GLY A 216 14.59 34.62 -1.84
CA GLY A 216 15.24 35.86 -2.29
C GLY A 216 16.51 35.64 -3.11
N LYS A 217 16.69 34.48 -3.72
CA LYS A 217 17.78 34.24 -4.66
C LYS A 217 17.30 34.63 -6.05
N GLU A 218 17.93 35.63 -6.67
CA GLU A 218 17.71 35.93 -8.08
C GLU A 218 18.04 34.69 -8.95
N PRO A 219 17.20 34.35 -9.93
CA PRO A 219 17.52 33.28 -10.86
C PRO A 219 18.79 33.65 -11.63
N ARG A 220 19.79 32.79 -11.57
CA ARG A 220 21.03 32.91 -12.37
C ARG A 220 20.80 32.43 -13.78
#